data_d92057891dba9b25288e24decc8bb5e7
#
_entry.id   d92057891dba9b25288e24decc8bb5e7
#
_cell.length_a   1.000
_cell.length_b   1.000
_cell.length_c   1.000
_cell.angle_alpha   90.00
_cell.angle_beta   90.00
_cell.angle_gamma   90.00
#
_symmetry.space_group_name_H-M   'P 1'
#
loop_
_entity.id
_entity.type
_entity.pdbx_description
1 polymer ?
#
loop_
_entity_poly.entity_id
_entity_poly.type
_entity_poly.pdbx_seq_one_letter_code
_entity_poly.pdbx_strand_id
1 'polypeptide(L)'
;LRHVSVNDRCVTCPKNERCELKDTVRYLEMELDTPLTYNNRHLPQEVSDPFWEMDLNLCIVCGRCVRVFEEIRGDNALTFTSRSGRSLIGTSHGTSLLESGCEFCGACIDVCPTGALVERDYKWDKAVTSITSTCPHCPVGCQMTLEVNKRDKLIRAIPDRHAAANHGQACFKGKFGLDFVNNRNRLNKPLIRREGVLQEATWPEALDFVADKLKTYVGDSYAMLASSRGTNEDNYIAQKFARTVMNTNNVDVSSNTRPELLNPLQEQLGHPSATNSIWELEQASRFLVVSSNMTEEQNVVAVPIKKALTQGTASLIVIDQRETELTRYAKVWLKPRPGSEVALIGGMIRVIFDESIDD
;
A
#
# COMPACT_ATOMS: atom_id res chain seq x y z
N LEU A 1 -9.44 -30.97 -2.17
CA LEU A 1 -8.83 -31.72 -1.05
C LEU A 1 -8.00 -32.95 -1.50
N ARG A 2 -8.22 -33.47 -2.71
CA ARG A 2 -7.46 -34.65 -3.23
C ARG A 2 -5.94 -34.41 -3.41
N HIS A 3 -5.43 -33.21 -3.22
CA HIS A 3 -4.07 -32.84 -3.59
C HIS A 3 -3.19 -32.40 -2.42
N VAL A 4 -3.70 -32.37 -1.20
CA VAL A 4 -2.93 -31.94 -0.03
C VAL A 4 -3.15 -32.93 1.11
N SER A 5 -2.11 -33.66 1.48
CA SER A 5 -2.10 -34.40 2.75
C SER A 5 -1.99 -33.38 3.88
N VAL A 6 -3.01 -33.33 4.72
CA VAL A 6 -3.08 -32.37 5.83
C VAL A 6 -2.00 -32.67 6.88
N ASN A 7 -1.64 -33.94 7.08
CA ASN A 7 -0.72 -34.34 8.14
C ASN A 7 0.76 -34.09 7.81
N ASP A 8 1.24 -34.53 6.66
CA ASP A 8 2.68 -34.50 6.36
C ASP A 8 3.19 -33.11 5.96
N ARG A 9 2.32 -32.28 5.37
CA ARG A 9 2.70 -30.94 4.90
C ARG A 9 2.47 -29.84 5.94
N CYS A 10 1.55 -30.03 6.88
CA CYS A 10 1.27 -29.02 7.92
C CYS A 10 2.48 -28.75 8.81
N VAL A 11 3.29 -29.76 9.09
CA VAL A 11 4.49 -29.62 9.94
C VAL A 11 5.53 -28.71 9.30
N THR A 12 5.65 -28.72 7.99
CA THR A 12 6.61 -27.93 7.21
C THR A 12 6.00 -26.70 6.54
N CYS A 13 4.75 -26.38 6.84
CA CYS A 13 4.04 -25.25 6.24
C CYS A 13 4.19 -23.97 7.09
N PRO A 14 4.68 -22.85 6.52
CA PRO A 14 4.81 -21.59 7.25
C PRO A 14 3.48 -21.00 7.73
N LYS A 15 2.36 -21.40 7.12
CA LYS A 15 0.99 -20.99 7.51
C LYS A 15 0.28 -21.98 8.45
N ASN A 16 0.94 -22.96 9.00
CA ASN A 16 0.29 -24.02 9.77
C ASN A 16 -0.64 -23.51 10.90
N GLU A 17 -0.29 -22.43 11.57
CA GLU A 17 -1.08 -21.84 12.67
C GLU A 17 -2.13 -20.82 12.23
N ARG A 18 -2.06 -20.36 10.98
CA ARG A 18 -2.98 -19.39 10.39
C ARG A 18 -3.57 -19.89 9.06
N CYS A 19 -3.84 -21.19 9.00
CA CYS A 19 -4.32 -21.85 7.79
C CYS A 19 -5.84 -21.95 7.81
N GLU A 20 -6.51 -21.17 6.99
CA GLU A 20 -7.97 -21.16 6.88
C GLU A 20 -8.52 -22.52 6.42
N LEU A 21 -7.79 -23.26 5.58
CA LEU A 21 -8.17 -24.62 5.21
C LEU A 21 -8.21 -25.54 6.44
N LYS A 22 -7.22 -25.44 7.32
CA LYS A 22 -7.13 -26.24 8.55
C LYS A 22 -8.28 -25.90 9.52
N ASP A 23 -8.61 -24.60 9.62
CA ASP A 23 -9.74 -24.16 10.43
C ASP A 23 -11.08 -24.65 9.86
N THR A 24 -11.24 -24.65 8.54
CA THR A 24 -12.41 -25.22 7.86
C THR A 24 -12.53 -26.73 8.09
N VAL A 25 -11.43 -27.47 7.99
CA VAL A 25 -11.39 -28.91 8.26
C VAL A 25 -11.79 -29.20 9.71
N ARG A 26 -11.31 -28.42 10.67
CA ARG A 26 -11.66 -28.53 12.08
C ARG A 26 -13.15 -28.20 12.32
N TYR A 27 -13.64 -27.14 11.72
CA TYR A 27 -15.05 -26.74 11.84
C TYR A 27 -16.01 -27.82 11.31
N LEU A 28 -15.62 -28.49 10.21
CA LEU A 28 -16.41 -29.57 9.60
C LEU A 28 -16.21 -30.91 10.28
N GLU A 29 -15.43 -30.98 11.36
CA GLU A 29 -15.09 -32.21 12.10
C GLU A 29 -14.61 -33.34 11.18
N MET A 30 -13.88 -32.99 10.11
CA MET A 30 -13.38 -33.98 9.16
C MET A 30 -12.22 -34.76 9.78
N GLU A 31 -12.31 -36.10 9.68
CA GLU A 31 -11.17 -36.96 10.04
C GLU A 31 -9.97 -36.67 9.12
N LEU A 32 -8.79 -36.52 9.74
CA LEU A 32 -7.55 -36.24 9.02
C LEU A 32 -6.92 -37.49 8.44
N ASP A 33 -7.20 -38.66 9.02
CA ASP A 33 -6.77 -39.95 8.52
C ASP A 33 -7.76 -40.44 7.46
N THR A 34 -7.50 -40.07 6.22
CA THR A 34 -8.27 -40.56 5.09
C THR A 34 -7.47 -41.59 4.31
N PRO A 35 -8.10 -42.66 3.78
CA PRO A 35 -7.44 -43.63 2.91
C PRO A 35 -7.10 -43.05 1.52
N LEU A 36 -7.31 -41.76 1.32
CA LEU A 36 -6.99 -41.07 0.07
C LEU A 36 -5.48 -40.93 -0.06
N THR A 37 -4.92 -41.54 -1.08
CA THR A 37 -3.51 -41.44 -1.42
C THR A 37 -3.12 -39.98 -1.69
N TYR A 38 -2.09 -39.54 -1.02
CA TYR A 38 -1.46 -38.25 -1.23
C TYR A 38 -0.82 -38.21 -2.63
N ASN A 39 -1.22 -37.25 -3.41
CA ASN A 39 -0.64 -37.01 -4.72
C ASN A 39 0.24 -35.74 -4.69
N ASN A 40 1.53 -35.91 -4.52
CA ASN A 40 2.48 -34.81 -4.59
C ASN A 40 2.70 -34.43 -6.07
N ARG A 41 2.56 -33.15 -6.39
CA ARG A 41 2.79 -32.65 -7.73
C ARG A 41 4.27 -32.56 -8.11
N HIS A 42 5.17 -32.62 -7.11
CA HIS A 42 6.62 -32.49 -7.29
C HIS A 42 7.03 -31.22 -8.06
N LEU A 43 6.32 -30.12 -7.82
CA LEU A 43 6.62 -28.84 -8.45
C LEU A 43 7.73 -28.12 -7.66
N PRO A 44 8.63 -27.40 -8.36
CA PRO A 44 9.61 -26.57 -7.68
C PRO A 44 8.91 -25.44 -6.92
N GLN A 45 9.53 -25.01 -5.82
CA GLN A 45 9.11 -23.79 -5.14
C GLN A 45 9.64 -22.58 -5.91
N GLU A 46 8.78 -21.60 -6.14
CA GLU A 46 9.17 -20.33 -6.72
C GLU A 46 9.60 -19.37 -5.61
N VAL A 47 10.88 -19.01 -5.63
CA VAL A 47 11.55 -18.18 -4.61
C VAL A 47 12.30 -17.00 -5.21
N SER A 48 12.08 -16.73 -6.49
CA SER A 48 12.76 -15.63 -7.20
C SER A 48 12.20 -14.26 -6.83
N ASP A 49 10.96 -14.20 -6.33
CA ASP A 49 10.35 -12.96 -5.89
C ASP A 49 11.01 -12.44 -4.60
N PRO A 50 11.32 -11.14 -4.50
CA PRO A 50 11.97 -10.58 -3.32
C PRO A 50 11.08 -10.54 -2.07
N PHE A 51 9.75 -10.55 -2.21
CA PHE A 51 8.81 -10.31 -1.13
C PHE A 51 8.07 -11.55 -0.64
N TRP A 52 7.88 -12.56 -1.50
CA TRP A 52 7.07 -13.73 -1.19
C TRP A 52 7.53 -14.99 -1.92
N GLU A 53 7.04 -16.12 -1.47
CA GLU A 53 7.32 -17.43 -2.04
C GLU A 53 6.03 -18.13 -2.45
N MET A 54 6.10 -18.92 -3.51
CA MET A 54 4.99 -19.70 -4.02
C MET A 54 5.35 -21.19 -4.05
N ASP A 55 4.60 -21.99 -3.26
CA ASP A 55 4.65 -23.45 -3.29
C ASP A 55 3.32 -24.01 -3.84
N LEU A 56 3.30 -24.27 -5.13
CA LEU A 56 2.11 -24.82 -5.81
C LEU A 56 1.76 -26.25 -5.38
N ASN A 57 2.65 -26.94 -4.67
CA ASN A 57 2.32 -28.23 -4.05
C ASN A 57 1.29 -28.08 -2.92
N LEU A 58 1.22 -26.91 -2.29
CA LEU A 58 0.26 -26.56 -1.24
C LEU A 58 -1.00 -25.87 -1.81
N CYS A 59 -1.05 -25.59 -3.11
CA CYS A 59 -2.16 -24.92 -3.74
C CYS A 59 -3.36 -25.87 -3.89
N ILE A 60 -4.52 -25.47 -3.38
CA ILE A 60 -5.78 -26.21 -3.54
C ILE A 60 -6.62 -25.76 -4.75
N VAL A 61 -6.06 -24.90 -5.58
CA VAL A 61 -6.68 -24.38 -6.81
C VAL A 61 -8.05 -23.71 -6.52
N CYS A 62 -8.18 -23.03 -5.38
CA CYS A 62 -9.43 -22.37 -4.98
C CYS A 62 -9.73 -21.10 -5.80
N GLY A 63 -8.76 -20.54 -6.51
CA GLY A 63 -8.89 -19.38 -7.37
C GLY A 63 -9.03 -18.02 -6.65
N ARG A 64 -8.95 -17.96 -5.31
CA ARG A 64 -9.10 -16.69 -4.58
C ARG A 64 -8.07 -15.64 -5.00
N CYS A 65 -6.81 -16.05 -5.23
CA CYS A 65 -5.75 -15.15 -5.70
C CYS A 65 -5.98 -14.65 -7.14
N VAL A 66 -6.64 -15.42 -7.99
CA VAL A 66 -7.05 -14.97 -9.32
C VAL A 66 -8.17 -13.95 -9.20
N ARG A 67 -9.24 -14.31 -8.47
CA ARG A 67 -10.39 -13.41 -8.30
C ARG A 67 -10.06 -12.10 -7.60
N VAL A 68 -9.15 -12.07 -6.64
CA VAL A 68 -8.78 -10.81 -5.99
C VAL A 68 -8.15 -9.82 -6.98
N PHE A 69 -7.41 -10.32 -7.96
CA PHE A 69 -6.87 -9.48 -9.03
C PHE A 69 -7.95 -9.06 -10.03
N GLU A 70 -8.78 -9.99 -10.45
CA GLU A 70 -9.81 -9.75 -11.45
C GLU A 70 -10.97 -8.88 -10.91
N GLU A 71 -11.51 -9.23 -9.73
CA GLU A 71 -12.72 -8.64 -9.19
C GLU A 71 -12.49 -7.41 -8.30
N ILE A 72 -11.30 -7.29 -7.70
CA ILE A 72 -11.01 -6.26 -6.69
C ILE A 72 -9.93 -5.30 -7.20
N ARG A 73 -8.77 -5.83 -7.62
CA ARG A 73 -7.62 -5.00 -8.02
C ARG A 73 -7.70 -4.44 -9.44
N GLY A 74 -8.34 -5.17 -10.35
CA GLY A 74 -8.45 -4.81 -11.76
C GLY A 74 -7.14 -4.94 -12.55
N ASP A 75 -6.20 -5.82 -12.16
CA ASP A 75 -4.89 -5.96 -12.80
C ASP A 75 -4.58 -7.33 -13.43
N ASN A 76 -5.36 -8.37 -13.13
CA ASN A 76 -5.23 -9.70 -13.74
C ASN A 76 -3.82 -10.33 -13.74
N ALA A 77 -2.98 -9.99 -12.73
CA ALA A 77 -1.59 -10.45 -12.67
C ALA A 77 -1.44 -11.97 -12.55
N LEU A 78 -2.39 -12.65 -11.92
CA LEU A 78 -2.45 -14.11 -11.81
C LEU A 78 -3.69 -14.67 -12.50
N THR A 79 -3.54 -15.83 -13.12
CA THR A 79 -4.61 -16.55 -13.82
C THR A 79 -4.53 -18.05 -13.56
N PHE A 80 -5.53 -18.79 -13.99
CA PHE A 80 -5.45 -20.25 -14.09
C PHE A 80 -4.62 -20.64 -15.30
N THR A 81 -3.53 -21.36 -15.06
CA THR A 81 -2.72 -21.98 -16.09
C THR A 81 -3.06 -23.45 -16.21
N SER A 82 -2.86 -24.04 -17.40
CA SER A 82 -3.17 -25.44 -17.69
C SER A 82 -4.65 -25.80 -17.53
N ARG A 83 -5.04 -26.97 -18.03
CA ARG A 83 -6.43 -27.46 -18.02
C ARG A 83 -6.47 -28.97 -17.73
N SER A 84 -7.67 -29.54 -17.71
CA SER A 84 -7.90 -31.00 -17.68
C SER A 84 -7.21 -31.70 -16.50
N GLY A 85 -7.50 -31.25 -15.27
CA GLY A 85 -6.99 -31.86 -14.04
C GLY A 85 -5.56 -31.46 -13.69
N ARG A 86 -4.88 -30.63 -14.50
CA ARG A 86 -3.55 -30.08 -14.25
C ARG A 86 -3.56 -28.58 -13.96
N SER A 87 -4.74 -28.00 -13.68
CA SER A 87 -4.88 -26.58 -13.43
C SER A 87 -4.01 -26.14 -12.25
N LEU A 88 -3.33 -25.04 -12.44
CA LEU A 88 -2.49 -24.37 -11.47
C LEU A 88 -2.76 -22.87 -11.52
N ILE A 89 -2.16 -22.14 -10.62
CA ILE A 89 -2.13 -20.67 -10.63
C ILE A 89 -0.77 -20.23 -11.15
N GLY A 90 -0.74 -19.20 -11.95
CA GLY A 90 0.48 -18.61 -12.49
C GLY A 90 0.19 -17.34 -13.27
N THR A 91 1.21 -16.79 -13.87
CA THR A 91 1.11 -15.65 -14.78
C THR A 91 0.65 -16.12 -16.17
N SER A 92 0.03 -15.25 -16.94
CA SER A 92 -0.32 -15.53 -18.34
C SER A 92 0.96 -15.80 -19.15
N HIS A 93 0.95 -16.85 -19.94
CA HIS A 93 2.06 -17.26 -20.81
C HIS A 93 3.39 -17.56 -20.09
N GLY A 94 3.40 -17.77 -18.78
CA GLY A 94 4.61 -18.05 -18.02
C GLY A 94 5.59 -16.86 -17.93
N THR A 95 5.10 -15.66 -18.11
CA THR A 95 5.89 -14.42 -17.94
C THR A 95 6.26 -14.21 -16.48
N SER A 96 7.21 -13.33 -16.20
CA SER A 96 7.50 -12.91 -14.83
C SER A 96 6.30 -12.17 -14.22
N LEU A 97 6.23 -12.09 -12.89
CA LEU A 97 5.19 -11.32 -12.20
C LEU A 97 5.19 -9.85 -12.62
N LEU A 98 6.37 -9.25 -12.77
CA LEU A 98 6.49 -7.85 -13.19
C LEU A 98 5.92 -7.65 -14.60
N GLU A 99 6.24 -8.53 -15.54
CA GLU A 99 5.71 -8.48 -16.92
C GLU A 99 4.21 -8.75 -16.98
N SER A 100 3.67 -9.49 -16.01
CA SER A 100 2.23 -9.73 -15.89
C SER A 100 1.43 -8.53 -15.33
N GLY A 101 2.11 -7.43 -14.98
CA GLY A 101 1.50 -6.25 -14.37
C GLY A 101 1.27 -6.37 -12.86
N CYS A 102 1.99 -7.26 -12.18
CA CYS A 102 1.93 -7.39 -10.73
C CYS A 102 2.48 -6.14 -10.04
N GLU A 103 1.69 -5.54 -9.16
CA GLU A 103 2.06 -4.36 -8.36
C GLU A 103 2.66 -4.74 -6.99
N PHE A 104 2.94 -6.00 -6.74
CA PHE A 104 3.48 -6.52 -5.47
C PHE A 104 2.67 -6.10 -4.24
N CYS A 105 1.37 -5.97 -4.38
CA CYS A 105 0.47 -5.50 -3.32
C CYS A 105 0.22 -6.52 -2.20
N GLY A 106 0.56 -7.80 -2.42
CA GLY A 106 0.37 -8.90 -1.46
C GLY A 106 -1.07 -9.40 -1.32
N ALA A 107 -2.03 -8.87 -2.07
CA ALA A 107 -3.43 -9.29 -1.96
C ALA A 107 -3.63 -10.80 -2.18
N CYS A 108 -2.86 -11.41 -3.09
CA CYS A 108 -2.88 -12.85 -3.32
C CYS A 108 -2.46 -13.66 -2.09
N ILE A 109 -1.51 -13.16 -1.30
CA ILE A 109 -1.05 -13.78 -0.05
C ILE A 109 -2.14 -13.70 1.01
N ASP A 110 -2.79 -12.52 1.13
CA ASP A 110 -3.78 -12.26 2.17
C ASP A 110 -5.07 -13.06 1.98
N VAL A 111 -5.41 -13.39 0.73
CA VAL A 111 -6.60 -14.23 0.41
C VAL A 111 -6.28 -15.72 0.27
N CYS A 112 -5.01 -16.12 0.25
CA CYS A 112 -4.63 -17.51 0.12
C CYS A 112 -4.98 -18.29 1.40
N PRO A 113 -5.85 -19.32 1.33
CA PRO A 113 -6.30 -20.06 2.51
C PRO A 113 -5.27 -21.11 2.97
N THR A 114 -4.17 -21.29 2.25
CA THR A 114 -3.13 -22.27 2.54
C THR A 114 -1.75 -21.63 2.56
N GLY A 115 -0.71 -22.42 2.79
CA GLY A 115 0.68 -21.98 2.70
C GLY A 115 1.26 -21.91 1.30
N ALA A 116 0.41 -21.95 0.26
CA ALA A 116 0.87 -21.87 -1.13
C ALA A 116 1.49 -20.51 -1.48
N LEU A 117 1.01 -19.43 -0.85
CA LEU A 117 1.55 -18.08 -0.99
C LEU A 117 1.87 -17.55 0.42
N VAL A 118 3.11 -17.17 0.66
CA VAL A 118 3.58 -16.70 1.97
C VAL A 118 4.59 -15.58 1.81
N GLU A 119 4.60 -14.67 2.75
CA GLU A 119 5.65 -13.65 2.87
C GLU A 119 7.00 -14.35 3.04
N ARG A 120 8.05 -13.83 2.39
CA ARG A 120 9.39 -14.41 2.44
C ARG A 120 10.05 -14.19 3.80
N ASP A 121 10.01 -12.93 4.25
CA ASP A 121 10.61 -12.55 5.52
C ASP A 121 9.74 -13.03 6.68
N TYR A 122 10.41 -13.47 7.76
CA TYR A 122 9.74 -13.93 8.99
C TYR A 122 8.67 -15.02 8.79
N LYS A 123 8.72 -15.77 7.67
CA LYS A 123 7.68 -16.75 7.31
C LYS A 123 7.44 -17.83 8.38
N TRP A 124 8.45 -18.15 9.18
CA TRP A 124 8.39 -19.13 10.27
C TRP A 124 8.07 -18.53 11.63
N ASP A 125 8.04 -17.19 11.72
CA ASP A 125 7.78 -16.51 12.98
C ASP A 125 6.28 -16.47 13.28
N LYS A 126 5.98 -16.63 14.59
CA LYS A 126 4.62 -16.61 15.12
C LYS A 126 4.33 -15.24 15.72
N ALA A 127 3.15 -14.72 15.41
CA ALA A 127 2.66 -13.53 16.06
C ALA A 127 2.23 -13.85 17.50
N VAL A 128 2.62 -12.99 18.43
CA VAL A 128 2.14 -13.03 19.83
C VAL A 128 1.26 -11.83 20.14
N THR A 129 1.39 -10.77 19.37
CA THR A 129 0.58 -9.55 19.48
C THR A 129 0.25 -9.04 18.08
N SER A 130 -0.93 -8.49 17.92
CA SER A 130 -1.33 -7.75 16.73
C SER A 130 -1.98 -6.43 17.12
N ILE A 131 -1.60 -5.37 16.41
CA ILE A 131 -2.05 -4.00 16.68
C ILE A 131 -2.44 -3.38 15.34
N THR A 132 -3.63 -2.77 15.28
CA THR A 132 -4.04 -1.98 14.11
C THR A 132 -3.43 -0.59 14.20
N SER A 133 -2.80 -0.15 13.12
CA SER A 133 -2.18 1.16 12.99
C SER A 133 -2.32 1.70 11.56
N THR A 134 -2.04 2.98 11.38
CA THR A 134 -2.08 3.63 10.08
C THR A 134 -0.73 3.52 9.38
N CYS A 135 -0.73 3.15 8.11
CA CYS A 135 0.47 3.11 7.27
C CYS A 135 1.05 4.53 7.08
N PRO A 136 2.35 4.77 7.33
CA PRO A 136 2.95 6.11 7.25
C PRO A 136 3.45 6.49 5.86
N HIS A 137 3.28 5.63 4.85
CA HIS A 137 3.97 5.83 3.55
C HIS A 137 3.32 6.85 2.63
N CYS A 138 2.01 7.06 2.71
CA CYS A 138 1.31 8.03 1.85
C CYS A 138 0.00 8.51 2.47
N PRO A 139 -0.63 9.58 1.92
CA PRO A 139 -1.83 10.18 2.50
C PRO A 139 -3.12 9.34 2.39
N VAL A 140 -3.10 8.18 1.74
CA VAL A 140 -4.25 7.26 1.71
C VAL A 140 -4.66 6.83 3.11
N GLY A 141 -3.69 6.70 4.05
CA GLY A 141 -4.00 6.37 5.43
C GLY A 141 -4.49 4.94 5.62
N CYS A 142 -4.00 3.99 4.83
CA CYS A 142 -4.36 2.58 4.95
C CYS A 142 -4.19 2.07 6.39
N GLN A 143 -5.23 1.45 6.93
CA GLN A 143 -5.11 0.76 8.21
C GLN A 143 -4.56 -0.65 7.99
N MET A 144 -3.55 -0.97 8.79
CA MET A 144 -2.82 -2.23 8.74
C MET A 144 -2.81 -2.87 10.12
N THR A 145 -3.12 -4.16 10.19
CA THR A 145 -2.87 -4.97 11.36
C THR A 145 -1.40 -5.40 11.35
N LEU A 146 -0.64 -4.92 12.29
CA LEU A 146 0.78 -5.19 12.46
C LEU A 146 0.97 -6.36 13.43
N GLU A 147 1.56 -7.44 12.95
CA GLU A 147 1.84 -8.64 13.75
C GLU A 147 3.27 -8.62 14.28
N VAL A 148 3.42 -8.81 15.58
CA VAL A 148 4.70 -8.76 16.30
C VAL A 148 4.99 -10.12 16.94
N ASN A 149 6.23 -10.60 16.83
CA ASN A 149 6.67 -11.84 17.43
C ASN A 149 7.15 -11.65 18.89
N LYS A 150 7.47 -12.75 19.58
CA LYS A 150 7.97 -12.74 20.97
C LYS A 150 9.30 -12.02 21.19
N ARG A 151 9.97 -11.56 20.13
CA ARG A 151 11.22 -10.79 20.16
C ARG A 151 10.98 -9.30 19.82
N ASP A 152 9.72 -8.85 19.91
CA ASP A 152 9.30 -7.49 19.57
C ASP A 152 9.66 -7.08 18.12
N LYS A 153 9.69 -8.05 17.19
CA LYS A 153 9.90 -7.78 15.78
C LYS A 153 8.57 -7.75 15.05
N LEU A 154 8.38 -6.71 14.26
CA LEU A 154 7.31 -6.64 13.28
C LEU A 154 7.57 -7.70 12.19
N ILE A 155 6.67 -8.66 12.06
CA ILE A 155 6.84 -9.81 11.18
C ILE A 155 5.90 -9.81 9.98
N ARG A 156 4.76 -9.14 10.10
CA ARG A 156 3.78 -9.01 9.01
C ARG A 156 2.94 -7.76 9.17
N ALA A 157 2.53 -7.21 8.02
CA ALA A 157 1.52 -6.18 7.93
C ALA A 157 0.36 -6.71 7.07
N ILE A 158 -0.83 -6.75 7.64
CA ILE A 158 -2.04 -7.27 7.00
C ILE A 158 -3.03 -6.11 6.85
N PRO A 159 -3.51 -5.79 5.63
CA PRO A 159 -4.47 -4.71 5.46
C PRO A 159 -5.80 -5.03 6.14
N ASP A 160 -6.32 -4.07 6.90
CA ASP A 160 -7.59 -4.23 7.60
C ASP A 160 -8.75 -4.20 6.58
N ARG A 161 -9.52 -5.28 6.53
CA ARG A 161 -10.64 -5.45 5.60
C ARG A 161 -11.83 -4.54 5.88
N HIS A 162 -11.93 -4.04 7.10
CA HIS A 162 -13.05 -3.19 7.56
C HIS A 162 -12.69 -1.70 7.58
N ALA A 163 -11.45 -1.37 7.27
CA ALA A 163 -10.99 0.01 7.23
C ALA A 163 -11.58 0.78 6.05
N ALA A 164 -12.21 1.92 6.33
CA ALA A 164 -12.86 2.75 5.33
C ALA A 164 -11.86 3.30 4.26
N ALA A 165 -10.60 3.55 4.65
CA ALA A 165 -9.61 4.08 3.74
C ALA A 165 -9.16 3.10 2.66
N ASN A 166 -9.00 1.82 3.00
CA ASN A 166 -8.34 0.85 2.12
C ASN A 166 -9.11 -0.45 1.87
N HIS A 167 -10.24 -0.73 2.53
CA HIS A 167 -11.08 -1.92 2.31
C HIS A 167 -10.28 -3.22 2.12
N GLY A 168 -9.28 -3.44 2.98
CA GLY A 168 -8.41 -4.61 2.88
C GLY A 168 -7.38 -4.57 1.76
N GLN A 169 -7.17 -3.43 1.11
CA GLN A 169 -6.15 -3.25 0.09
C GLN A 169 -4.89 -2.61 0.67
N ALA A 170 -3.76 -2.92 0.06
CA ALA A 170 -2.48 -2.30 0.35
C ALA A 170 -1.66 -2.13 -0.93
N CYS A 171 -0.61 -1.35 -0.87
CA CYS A 171 0.45 -1.34 -1.87
C CYS A 171 1.69 -2.09 -1.32
N PHE A 172 2.69 -2.30 -2.17
CA PHE A 172 3.91 -2.97 -1.74
C PHE A 172 4.61 -2.28 -0.55
N LYS A 173 4.56 -0.94 -0.47
CA LYS A 173 5.15 -0.17 0.63
C LYS A 173 4.47 -0.49 1.97
N GLY A 174 3.13 -0.51 1.99
CA GLY A 174 2.37 -0.85 3.20
C GLY A 174 2.46 -2.30 3.58
N LYS A 175 2.54 -3.21 2.61
CA LYS A 175 2.61 -4.65 2.83
C LYS A 175 4.00 -5.13 3.24
N PHE A 176 5.05 -4.67 2.56
CA PHE A 176 6.42 -5.19 2.70
C PHE A 176 7.44 -4.15 3.13
N GLY A 177 7.13 -2.86 3.07
CA GLY A 177 8.06 -1.78 3.34
C GLY A 177 8.04 -1.25 4.77
N LEU A 178 7.52 -1.97 5.75
CA LEU A 178 7.50 -1.58 7.17
C LEU A 178 8.63 -2.18 8.01
N ASP A 179 9.52 -2.94 7.41
CA ASP A 179 10.66 -3.60 8.05
C ASP A 179 11.70 -2.62 8.63
N PHE A 180 11.69 -1.36 8.17
CA PHE A 180 12.53 -0.32 8.75
C PHE A 180 12.34 -0.18 10.28
N VAL A 181 11.20 -0.58 10.81
CA VAL A 181 10.92 -0.61 12.26
C VAL A 181 11.88 -1.57 12.97
N ASN A 182 12.27 -2.65 12.30
CA ASN A 182 13.19 -3.68 12.82
C ASN A 182 14.66 -3.35 12.61
N ASN A 183 14.99 -2.25 11.92
CA ASN A 183 16.36 -1.93 11.55
C ASN A 183 17.22 -1.67 12.80
N ARG A 184 18.37 -2.33 12.86
CA ARG A 184 19.31 -2.20 13.99
C ARG A 184 19.94 -0.81 14.11
N ASN A 185 20.01 -0.07 13.01
CA ASN A 185 20.57 1.29 12.97
C ASN A 185 19.54 2.35 13.34
N ARG A 186 18.35 1.94 13.77
CA ARG A 186 17.32 2.86 14.23
C ARG A 186 17.76 3.57 15.50
N LEU A 187 17.62 4.88 15.55
CA LEU A 187 17.95 5.68 16.73
C LEU A 187 16.97 5.36 17.87
N ASN A 188 17.49 4.89 18.99
CA ASN A 188 16.71 4.56 20.19
C ASN A 188 16.97 5.52 21.35
N LYS A 189 17.96 6.38 21.20
CA LYS A 189 18.35 7.39 22.19
C LYS A 189 18.64 8.73 21.52
N PRO A 190 18.47 9.83 22.23
CA PRO A 190 18.94 11.13 21.75
C PRO A 190 20.45 11.13 21.50
N LEU A 191 20.89 11.92 20.53
CA LEU A 191 22.30 12.11 20.23
C LEU A 191 22.63 13.61 20.31
N ILE A 192 23.66 13.97 21.06
CA ILE A 192 24.20 15.34 21.15
C ILE A 192 25.58 15.36 20.49
N ARG A 193 25.86 16.39 19.69
CA ARG A 193 27.18 16.58 19.08
C ARG A 193 28.10 17.24 20.09
N ARG A 194 29.15 16.51 20.49
CA ARG A 194 30.24 16.98 21.33
C ARG A 194 31.53 16.78 20.57
N GLU A 195 32.38 17.83 20.52
CA GLU A 195 33.66 17.78 19.81
C GLU A 195 33.57 17.27 18.38
N GLY A 196 32.48 17.61 17.66
CA GLY A 196 32.27 17.18 16.27
C GLY A 196 31.62 15.78 16.12
N VAL A 197 31.54 14.95 17.16
CA VAL A 197 31.04 13.59 17.13
C VAL A 197 29.67 13.51 17.81
N LEU A 198 28.71 12.76 17.22
CA LEU A 198 27.42 12.46 17.84
C LEU A 198 27.60 11.39 18.93
N GLN A 199 27.21 11.73 20.16
CA GLN A 199 27.28 10.87 21.32
C GLN A 199 25.90 10.65 21.92
N GLU A 200 25.64 9.46 22.45
CA GLU A 200 24.38 9.15 23.15
C GLU A 200 24.21 10.06 24.36
N ALA A 201 22.98 10.51 24.58
CA ALA A 201 22.55 11.31 25.71
C ALA A 201 21.26 10.77 26.32
N THR A 202 20.96 11.15 27.56
CA THR A 202 19.67 10.90 28.16
C THR A 202 18.65 11.92 27.64
N TRP A 203 17.35 11.57 27.74
CA TRP A 203 16.29 12.51 27.35
C TRP A 203 16.32 13.83 28.13
N PRO A 204 16.47 13.86 29.47
CA PRO A 204 16.61 15.11 30.21
C PRO A 204 17.75 15.97 29.69
N GLU A 205 18.94 15.39 29.55
CA GLU A 205 20.12 16.09 29.04
C GLU A 205 19.92 16.67 27.62
N ALA A 206 19.29 15.91 26.73
CA ALA A 206 19.00 16.36 25.38
C ALA A 206 17.96 17.50 25.36
N LEU A 207 16.91 17.40 26.18
CA LEU A 207 15.87 18.41 26.26
C LEU A 207 16.40 19.71 26.86
N ASP A 208 17.21 19.64 27.91
CA ASP A 208 17.86 20.82 28.51
C ASP A 208 18.77 21.51 27.48
N PHE A 209 19.58 20.72 26.77
CA PHE A 209 20.46 21.25 25.71
C PHE A 209 19.67 21.95 24.61
N VAL A 210 18.60 21.34 24.12
CA VAL A 210 17.73 21.91 23.07
C VAL A 210 17.05 23.18 23.59
N ALA A 211 16.47 23.14 24.80
CA ALA A 211 15.80 24.29 25.39
C ALA A 211 16.74 25.49 25.54
N ASP A 212 17.95 25.29 26.03
CA ASP A 212 18.94 26.35 26.18
C ASP A 212 19.35 26.95 24.83
N LYS A 213 19.47 26.14 23.77
CA LYS A 213 19.73 26.63 22.44
C LYS A 213 18.57 27.41 21.86
N LEU A 214 17.35 26.90 21.97
CA LEU A 214 16.16 27.52 21.39
C LEU A 214 15.80 28.86 22.04
N LYS A 215 16.12 29.07 23.30
CA LYS A 215 15.91 30.38 24.00
C LYS A 215 16.52 31.57 23.26
N THR A 216 17.53 31.34 22.44
CA THR A 216 18.24 32.39 21.67
C THR A 216 17.65 32.64 20.28
N TYR A 217 16.67 31.82 19.85
CA TYR A 217 16.09 31.89 18.51
C TYR A 217 14.57 32.00 18.60
N VAL A 218 14.06 33.21 18.77
CA VAL A 218 12.62 33.48 18.93
C VAL A 218 12.13 34.39 17.79
N GLY A 219 10.87 34.26 17.40
CA GLY A 219 10.29 35.06 16.31
C GLY A 219 10.84 34.67 14.94
N ASP A 220 11.24 35.65 14.15
CA ASP A 220 11.71 35.47 12.77
C ASP A 220 13.01 34.69 12.65
N SER A 221 13.74 34.49 13.74
CA SER A 221 14.95 33.66 13.74
C SER A 221 14.69 32.15 13.87
N TYR A 222 13.41 31.76 14.03
CA TYR A 222 12.98 30.37 14.13
C TYR A 222 12.02 29.99 13.02
N ALA A 223 12.18 28.80 12.47
CA ALA A 223 11.23 28.18 11.57
C ALA A 223 11.05 26.69 11.92
N MET A 224 9.84 26.18 11.73
CA MET A 224 9.47 24.79 11.97
C MET A 224 9.16 24.11 10.64
N LEU A 225 9.84 23.00 10.35
CA LEU A 225 9.49 22.09 9.26
C LEU A 225 8.88 20.82 9.86
N ALA A 226 7.60 20.66 9.69
CA ALA A 226 6.86 19.47 10.10
C ALA A 226 6.88 18.38 9.03
N SER A 227 6.18 17.29 9.21
CA SER A 227 6.16 16.17 8.27
C SER A 227 4.75 15.63 8.05
N SER A 228 4.38 15.43 6.79
CA SER A 228 3.15 14.71 6.42
C SER A 228 3.17 13.22 6.81
N ARG A 229 4.32 12.71 7.26
CA ARG A 229 4.49 11.34 7.79
C ARG A 229 4.36 11.26 9.31
N GLY A 230 4.29 12.40 10.00
CA GLY A 230 3.94 12.49 11.41
C GLY A 230 2.43 12.30 11.62
N THR A 231 2.03 12.02 12.84
CA THR A 231 0.61 12.00 13.20
C THR A 231 0.01 13.40 13.20
N ASN A 232 -1.31 13.50 13.17
CA ASN A 232 -1.99 14.79 13.31
C ASN A 232 -1.65 15.46 14.65
N GLU A 233 -1.50 14.67 15.71
CA GLU A 233 -1.11 15.10 17.04
C GLU A 233 0.31 15.68 17.05
N ASP A 234 1.28 15.01 16.40
CA ASP A 234 2.65 15.51 16.27
C ASP A 234 2.67 16.86 15.56
N ASN A 235 1.99 16.98 14.43
CA ASN A 235 1.93 18.20 13.64
C ASN A 235 1.20 19.33 14.39
N TYR A 236 0.14 19.00 15.11
CA TYR A 236 -0.56 19.98 15.97
C TYR A 236 0.36 20.52 17.06
N ILE A 237 1.05 19.65 17.79
CA ILE A 237 1.97 20.06 18.86
C ILE A 237 3.15 20.84 18.30
N ALA A 238 3.70 20.45 17.16
CA ALA A 238 4.78 21.18 16.48
C ALA A 238 4.34 22.63 16.15
N GLN A 239 3.16 22.79 15.55
CA GLN A 239 2.59 24.10 15.23
C GLN A 239 2.30 24.90 16.50
N LYS A 240 1.72 24.28 17.52
CA LYS A 240 1.44 24.92 18.81
C LYS A 240 2.74 25.41 19.47
N PHE A 241 3.80 24.59 19.48
CA PHE A 241 5.10 24.97 20.00
C PHE A 241 5.68 26.18 19.26
N ALA A 242 5.67 26.17 17.92
CA ALA A 242 6.17 27.28 17.12
C ALA A 242 5.45 28.61 17.45
N ARG A 243 4.12 28.57 17.57
CA ARG A 243 3.31 29.77 17.83
C ARG A 243 3.38 30.25 19.26
N THR A 244 3.29 29.35 20.25
CA THR A 244 3.17 29.74 21.64
C THR A 244 4.51 29.90 22.36
N VAL A 245 5.52 29.13 22.01
CA VAL A 245 6.83 29.14 22.63
C VAL A 245 7.84 29.96 21.83
N MET A 246 7.87 29.72 20.52
CA MET A 246 8.85 30.39 19.64
C MET A 246 8.32 31.71 19.04
N ASN A 247 7.04 32.04 19.30
CA ASN A 247 6.38 33.27 18.85
C ASN A 247 6.51 33.54 17.36
N THR A 248 6.27 32.52 16.52
CA THR A 248 6.36 32.65 15.06
C THR A 248 5.30 31.82 14.34
N ASN A 249 4.89 32.26 13.14
CA ASN A 249 4.09 31.51 12.19
C ASN A 249 4.91 30.88 11.06
N ASN A 250 6.25 30.90 11.15
CA ASN A 250 7.14 30.28 10.18
C ASN A 250 7.08 28.75 10.32
N VAL A 251 5.98 28.17 9.91
CA VAL A 251 5.70 26.73 9.97
C VAL A 251 5.37 26.23 8.57
N ASP A 252 6.07 25.21 8.13
CA ASP A 252 5.84 24.57 6.84
C ASP A 252 5.95 23.04 6.97
N VAL A 253 5.60 22.31 5.92
CA VAL A 253 5.76 20.84 5.86
C VAL A 253 6.74 20.44 4.77
N SER A 254 7.46 19.36 5.03
CA SER A 254 8.48 18.82 4.11
C SER A 254 7.90 18.15 2.86
N SER A 255 6.60 18.07 2.72
CA SER A 255 5.94 17.50 1.55
C SER A 255 5.39 18.58 0.65
N ASN A 256 5.16 18.20 -0.60
CA ASN A 256 4.64 19.03 -1.69
C ASN A 256 3.33 19.74 -1.36
N THR A 257 3.35 20.68 -0.41
CA THR A 257 2.29 21.66 -0.33
C THR A 257 2.38 22.52 -1.58
N ARG A 258 1.34 22.45 -2.38
CA ARG A 258 1.23 23.27 -3.59
C ARG A 258 0.17 24.33 -3.32
N PRO A 259 0.54 25.50 -2.77
CA PRO A 259 -0.41 26.56 -2.49
C PRO A 259 -1.16 27.00 -3.75
N GLU A 260 -0.52 26.87 -4.91
CA GLU A 260 -1.11 27.14 -6.22
C GLU A 260 -2.30 26.22 -6.55
N LEU A 261 -2.36 25.02 -5.94
CA LEU A 261 -3.49 24.10 -6.06
C LEU A 261 -4.46 24.27 -4.87
N LEU A 262 -3.92 24.38 -3.67
CA LEU A 262 -4.72 24.38 -2.44
C LEU A 262 -5.55 25.66 -2.30
N ASN A 263 -4.98 26.83 -2.64
CA ASN A 263 -5.68 28.10 -2.54
C ASN A 263 -6.90 28.17 -3.47
N PRO A 264 -6.81 27.85 -4.78
CA PRO A 264 -7.97 27.78 -5.65
C PRO A 264 -9.03 26.76 -5.19
N LEU A 265 -8.62 25.59 -4.67
CA LEU A 265 -9.57 24.63 -4.11
C LEU A 265 -10.30 25.19 -2.90
N GLN A 266 -9.59 25.87 -1.99
CA GLN A 266 -10.19 26.55 -0.84
C GLN A 266 -11.17 27.64 -1.27
N GLU A 267 -10.82 28.43 -2.28
CA GLU A 267 -11.67 29.51 -2.78
C GLU A 267 -12.93 29.00 -3.50
N GLN A 268 -12.81 27.92 -4.29
CA GLN A 268 -13.91 27.40 -5.09
C GLN A 268 -14.80 26.40 -4.32
N LEU A 269 -14.22 25.58 -3.46
CA LEU A 269 -14.91 24.48 -2.80
C LEU A 269 -15.12 24.71 -1.30
N GLY A 270 -14.50 25.74 -0.71
CA GLY A 270 -14.53 26.00 0.72
C GLY A 270 -13.56 25.17 1.54
N HIS A 271 -12.83 24.23 0.92
CA HIS A 271 -11.81 23.41 1.58
C HIS A 271 -10.75 22.93 0.58
N PRO A 272 -9.47 22.79 0.98
CA PRO A 272 -8.37 22.40 0.09
C PRO A 272 -8.11 20.88 0.10
N SER A 273 -9.14 20.08 -0.08
CA SER A 273 -9.04 18.62 -0.04
C SER A 273 -9.92 17.95 -1.08
N ALA A 274 -9.77 16.63 -1.24
CA ALA A 274 -10.62 15.84 -2.10
C ALA A 274 -12.10 15.96 -1.69
N THR A 275 -12.98 16.02 -2.66
CA THR A 275 -14.43 16.18 -2.47
C THR A 275 -15.13 14.85 -2.18
N ASN A 276 -14.50 13.73 -2.54
CA ASN A 276 -15.09 12.40 -2.50
C ASN A 276 -14.17 11.41 -1.76
N SER A 277 -14.75 10.34 -1.25
CA SER A 277 -13.98 9.22 -0.72
C SER A 277 -13.36 8.39 -1.86
N ILE A 278 -12.30 7.62 -1.54
CA ILE A 278 -11.59 6.79 -2.52
C ILE A 278 -12.54 5.80 -3.21
N TRP A 279 -13.44 5.19 -2.45
CA TRP A 279 -14.28 4.11 -2.97
C TRP A 279 -15.52 4.59 -3.74
N GLU A 280 -15.90 5.86 -3.61
CA GLU A 280 -16.90 6.48 -4.48
C GLU A 280 -16.44 6.55 -5.94
N LEU A 281 -15.14 6.48 -6.19
CA LEU A 281 -14.59 6.42 -7.55
C LEU A 281 -15.13 5.20 -8.35
N GLU A 282 -15.53 4.11 -7.69
CA GLU A 282 -16.16 2.98 -8.40
C GLU A 282 -17.46 3.34 -9.11
N GLN A 283 -18.13 4.42 -8.70
CA GLN A 283 -19.41 4.86 -9.26
C GLN A 283 -19.23 5.80 -10.45
N ALA A 284 -18.02 6.32 -10.67
CA ALA A 284 -17.74 7.25 -11.75
C ALA A 284 -17.66 6.51 -13.10
N SER A 285 -18.32 7.05 -14.12
CA SER A 285 -18.29 6.52 -15.49
C SER A 285 -17.21 7.18 -16.38
N ARG A 286 -16.60 8.27 -15.93
CA ARG A 286 -15.57 9.00 -16.67
C ARG A 286 -14.46 9.45 -15.71
N PHE A 287 -13.22 9.21 -16.11
CA PHE A 287 -12.05 9.63 -15.37
C PHE A 287 -11.18 10.52 -16.23
N LEU A 288 -10.69 11.59 -15.65
CA LEU A 288 -9.61 12.42 -16.18
C LEU A 288 -8.48 12.43 -15.15
N VAL A 289 -7.34 11.84 -15.50
CA VAL A 289 -6.14 11.82 -14.66
C VAL A 289 -5.10 12.75 -15.27
N VAL A 290 -4.64 13.72 -14.50
CA VAL A 290 -3.71 14.76 -14.96
C VAL A 290 -2.44 14.74 -14.12
N SER A 291 -1.29 14.49 -14.77
CA SER A 291 0.05 14.54 -14.16
C SER A 291 0.14 13.79 -12.83
N SER A 292 -0.45 12.58 -12.77
CA SER A 292 -0.50 11.78 -11.55
C SER A 292 -0.20 10.30 -11.84
N ASN A 293 0.84 9.78 -11.19
CA ASN A 293 1.19 8.36 -11.22
C ASN A 293 0.64 7.64 -9.97
N MET A 294 -0.69 7.51 -9.92
CA MET A 294 -1.40 6.98 -8.75
C MET A 294 -0.99 5.56 -8.40
N THR A 295 -0.66 4.72 -9.38
CA THR A 295 -0.28 3.32 -9.14
C THR A 295 1.02 3.19 -8.35
N GLU A 296 1.92 4.15 -8.46
CA GLU A 296 3.17 4.18 -7.67
C GLU A 296 3.05 5.03 -6.40
N GLU A 297 2.35 6.16 -6.45
CA GLU A 297 2.30 7.13 -5.37
C GLU A 297 1.21 6.82 -4.34
N GLN A 298 -0.02 6.60 -4.81
CA GLN A 298 -1.23 6.31 -4.01
C GLN A 298 -1.96 5.08 -4.55
N ASN A 299 -1.28 3.97 -4.65
CA ASN A 299 -1.73 2.76 -5.34
C ASN A 299 -3.20 2.35 -5.03
N VAL A 300 -3.61 2.45 -3.77
CA VAL A 300 -4.98 2.09 -3.37
C VAL A 300 -6.04 2.98 -4.02
N VAL A 301 -5.72 4.24 -4.35
CA VAL A 301 -6.64 5.13 -5.09
C VAL A 301 -6.85 4.65 -6.53
N ALA A 302 -5.84 4.03 -7.14
CA ALA A 302 -5.96 3.49 -8.49
C ALA A 302 -6.83 2.22 -8.54
N VAL A 303 -7.04 1.52 -7.43
CA VAL A 303 -7.81 0.26 -7.40
C VAL A 303 -9.25 0.44 -7.90
N PRO A 304 -10.09 1.32 -7.32
CA PRO A 304 -11.46 1.51 -7.79
C PRO A 304 -11.53 1.99 -9.25
N ILE A 305 -10.57 2.80 -9.68
CA ILE A 305 -10.47 3.26 -11.07
C ILE A 305 -10.22 2.08 -12.00
N LYS A 306 -9.18 1.28 -11.76
CA LYS A 306 -8.84 0.10 -12.57
C LYS A 306 -9.99 -0.89 -12.61
N LYS A 307 -10.64 -1.12 -11.46
CA LYS A 307 -11.81 -2.00 -11.38
C LYS A 307 -12.95 -1.51 -12.28
N ALA A 308 -13.33 -0.24 -12.21
CA ALA A 308 -14.38 0.32 -13.07
C ALA A 308 -14.03 0.23 -14.57
N LEU A 309 -12.76 0.43 -14.92
CA LEU A 309 -12.28 0.33 -16.29
C LEU A 309 -12.31 -1.11 -16.82
N THR A 310 -11.82 -2.07 -16.04
CA THR A 310 -11.79 -3.50 -16.45
C THR A 310 -13.18 -4.13 -16.51
N GLN A 311 -14.11 -3.66 -15.68
CA GLN A 311 -15.52 -4.06 -15.75
C GLN A 311 -16.28 -3.40 -16.92
N GLY A 312 -15.67 -2.46 -17.64
CA GLY A 312 -16.29 -1.77 -18.77
C GLY A 312 -17.35 -0.74 -18.39
N THR A 313 -17.45 -0.38 -17.11
CA THR A 313 -18.43 0.61 -16.60
C THR A 313 -17.94 2.04 -16.76
N ALA A 314 -16.64 2.23 -17.00
CA ALA A 314 -16.02 3.55 -17.08
C ALA A 314 -15.06 3.69 -18.27
N SER A 315 -14.68 4.93 -18.56
CA SER A 315 -13.59 5.27 -19.50
C SER A 315 -12.62 6.29 -18.89
N LEU A 316 -11.37 6.23 -19.34
CA LEU A 316 -10.27 7.01 -18.78
C LEU A 316 -9.60 7.85 -19.87
N ILE A 317 -9.34 9.12 -19.55
CA ILE A 317 -8.42 10.00 -20.28
C ILE A 317 -7.24 10.27 -19.34
N VAL A 318 -6.02 10.12 -19.85
CA VAL A 318 -4.80 10.46 -19.13
C VAL A 318 -4.10 11.61 -19.82
N ILE A 319 -3.74 12.63 -19.06
CA ILE A 319 -2.85 13.71 -19.47
C ILE A 319 -1.56 13.55 -18.68
N ASP A 320 -0.52 12.98 -19.27
CA ASP A 320 0.78 12.81 -18.64
C ASP A 320 1.88 12.77 -19.69
N GLN A 321 3.03 13.34 -19.35
CA GLN A 321 4.21 13.37 -20.22
C GLN A 321 4.86 12.00 -20.32
N ARG A 322 4.71 11.18 -19.30
CA ARG A 322 5.28 9.84 -19.19
C ARG A 322 4.21 8.78 -19.35
N GLU A 323 4.62 7.64 -19.85
CA GLU A 323 3.81 6.43 -19.75
C GLU A 323 3.73 6.01 -18.28
N THR A 324 2.51 5.91 -17.77
CA THR A 324 2.18 5.37 -16.44
C THR A 324 1.38 4.09 -16.61
N GLU A 325 1.19 3.32 -15.57
CA GLU A 325 0.38 2.12 -15.69
C GLU A 325 -1.06 2.42 -16.11
N LEU A 326 -1.64 3.52 -15.62
CA LEU A 326 -3.00 3.92 -16.00
C LEU A 326 -3.13 4.25 -17.50
N THR A 327 -2.06 4.62 -18.19
CA THR A 327 -2.11 4.85 -19.65
C THR A 327 -2.50 3.60 -20.42
N ARG A 328 -2.25 2.39 -19.90
CA ARG A 328 -2.66 1.11 -20.51
C ARG A 328 -4.17 0.92 -20.55
N TYR A 329 -4.88 1.54 -19.63
CA TYR A 329 -6.35 1.51 -19.51
C TYR A 329 -7.01 2.72 -20.20
N ALA A 330 -6.22 3.71 -20.60
CA ALA A 330 -6.74 4.96 -21.13
C ALA A 330 -7.33 4.79 -22.53
N LYS A 331 -8.55 5.29 -22.73
CA LYS A 331 -9.15 5.43 -24.07
C LYS A 331 -8.41 6.51 -24.87
N VAL A 332 -7.91 7.54 -24.18
CA VAL A 332 -7.12 8.62 -24.76
C VAL A 332 -5.97 8.96 -23.83
N TRP A 333 -4.76 8.97 -24.34
CA TRP A 333 -3.58 9.47 -23.66
C TRP A 333 -3.06 10.71 -24.39
N LEU A 334 -3.16 11.85 -23.73
CA LEU A 334 -2.61 13.12 -24.19
C LEU A 334 -1.23 13.33 -23.57
N LYS A 335 -0.22 13.50 -24.42
CA LYS A 335 1.17 13.66 -24.00
C LYS A 335 1.65 15.09 -24.25
N PRO A 336 1.36 16.03 -23.34
CA PRO A 336 1.79 17.42 -23.49
C PRO A 336 3.30 17.56 -23.34
N ARG A 337 3.86 18.63 -23.85
CA ARG A 337 5.23 19.04 -23.49
C ARG A 337 5.27 19.49 -22.04
N PRO A 338 6.38 19.26 -21.32
CA PRO A 338 6.53 19.77 -19.95
C PRO A 338 6.16 21.25 -19.82
N GLY A 339 5.26 21.56 -18.86
CA GLY A 339 4.79 22.92 -18.60
C GLY A 339 3.68 23.43 -19.54
N SER A 340 3.18 22.61 -20.47
CA SER A 340 2.08 23.00 -21.36
C SER A 340 0.71 22.47 -20.96
N GLU A 341 0.59 21.80 -19.82
CA GLU A 341 -0.65 21.19 -19.31
C GLU A 341 -1.75 22.23 -19.11
N VAL A 342 -1.40 23.42 -18.62
CA VAL A 342 -2.34 24.53 -18.41
C VAL A 342 -2.94 24.97 -19.74
N ALA A 343 -2.12 25.11 -20.80
CA ALA A 343 -2.60 25.48 -22.12
C ALA A 343 -3.51 24.41 -22.72
N LEU A 344 -3.17 23.12 -22.54
CA LEU A 344 -4.00 22.00 -22.98
C LEU A 344 -5.36 22.02 -22.29
N ILE A 345 -5.39 22.14 -20.96
CA ILE A 345 -6.64 22.18 -20.19
C ILE A 345 -7.46 23.42 -20.56
N GLY A 346 -6.83 24.59 -20.72
CA GLY A 346 -7.47 25.79 -21.18
C GLY A 346 -8.12 25.63 -22.58
N GLY A 347 -7.43 24.93 -23.49
CA GLY A 347 -7.96 24.56 -24.79
C GLY A 347 -9.18 23.61 -24.69
N MET A 348 -9.14 22.63 -23.78
CA MET A 348 -10.31 21.75 -23.54
C MET A 348 -11.51 22.53 -23.01
N ILE A 349 -11.30 23.45 -22.06
CA ILE A 349 -12.36 24.32 -21.53
C ILE A 349 -12.93 25.20 -22.65
N ARG A 350 -12.07 25.75 -23.51
CA ARG A 350 -12.50 26.58 -24.65
C ARG A 350 -13.42 25.79 -25.59
N VAL A 351 -13.10 24.56 -25.92
CA VAL A 351 -13.94 23.70 -26.77
C VAL A 351 -15.30 23.45 -26.13
N ILE A 352 -15.36 23.21 -24.81
CA ILE A 352 -16.63 23.04 -24.09
C ILE A 352 -17.54 24.26 -24.29
N PHE A 353 -17.00 25.48 -24.15
CA PHE A 353 -17.76 26.70 -24.35
C PHE A 353 -18.15 26.94 -25.82
N ASP A 354 -17.21 26.74 -26.75
CA ASP A 354 -17.45 26.99 -28.17
C ASP A 354 -18.47 26.02 -28.77
N GLU A 355 -18.53 24.81 -28.30
CA GLU A 355 -19.45 23.76 -28.76
C GLU A 355 -20.74 23.68 -27.91
N SER A 356 -20.92 24.58 -26.94
CA SER A 356 -22.08 24.60 -26.02
C SER A 356 -22.39 23.23 -25.44
N ILE A 357 -21.32 22.51 -24.98
CA ILE A 357 -21.44 21.15 -24.41
C ILE A 357 -21.95 21.23 -22.97
N ASP A 358 -21.87 22.41 -22.36
CA ASP A 358 -22.32 22.69 -21.00
C ASP A 358 -23.65 23.45 -21.07
N ASP A 359 -24.76 22.77 -20.80
CA ASP A 359 -26.10 23.35 -20.68
C ASP A 359 -26.43 23.66 -19.21
#